data_ef9ff059a09b37aa3b0d9083061d7706
#
_entry.id   ef9ff059a09b37aa3b0d9083061d7706
#
_cell.length_a   1.000
_cell.length_b   1.000
_cell.length_c   1.000
_cell.angle_alpha   90.00
_cell.angle_beta   90.00
_cell.angle_gamma   90.00
#
_symmetry.space_group_name_H-M   'P 1'
#
loop_
_entity.id
_entity.type
_entity.pdbx_description
1 polymer ?
#
loop_
_entity_poly.entity_id
_entity_poly.type
_entity_poly.pdbx_seq_one_letter_code
_entity_poly.pdbx_strand_id
1 'polypeptide(L)'
;IGDGVYKSIDAGEHWTNVGLSDSEKIARLVVDPRNADVVYACALGREWGPNEERGLFKTVDGGKSWKKVLYRNDLTGCSDVDIDPTNANIVYAGMFTFRRWAWYTESGGGETAVYKSFDGGATWTRLSGPEADRGLPKGLMDRIGVAVSRSSPNVVYVISETTDEGELWRSDDGGVSWQTVSRDRNINFRPFYYADIRV
;
A
#
# COMPACT_ATOMS: atom_id res chain seq x y z
N ILE A 1 -17.91 -7.11 4.53
CA ILE A 1 -16.88 -6.93 5.56
C ILE A 1 -16.03 -8.19 5.54
N GLY A 2 -14.71 -8.04 5.39
CA GLY A 2 -13.79 -9.17 5.43
C GLY A 2 -13.50 -9.62 6.85
N ASP A 3 -13.03 -10.84 7.00
CA ASP A 3 -12.67 -11.48 8.26
C ASP A 3 -11.24 -12.07 8.24
N GLY A 4 -10.36 -11.44 7.48
CA GLY A 4 -8.94 -11.76 7.44
C GLY A 4 -8.43 -12.36 6.12
N VAL A 5 -7.32 -13.07 6.22
CA VAL A 5 -6.61 -13.70 5.10
C VAL A 5 -6.90 -15.19 5.06
N TYR A 6 -7.16 -15.71 3.87
CA TYR A 6 -7.38 -17.14 3.63
C TYR A 6 -6.29 -17.71 2.75
N LYS A 7 -5.87 -18.95 3.03
CA LYS A 7 -4.87 -19.70 2.28
C LYS A 7 -5.44 -21.05 1.83
N SER A 8 -5.19 -21.40 0.58
CA SER A 8 -5.39 -22.76 0.05
C SER A 8 -4.03 -23.39 -0.22
N ILE A 9 -3.95 -24.71 -0.03
CA ILE A 9 -2.78 -25.55 -0.36
C ILE A 9 -3.11 -26.65 -1.39
N ASP A 10 -4.34 -26.61 -1.92
CA ASP A 10 -4.92 -27.61 -2.85
C ASP A 10 -5.57 -26.95 -4.08
N ALA A 11 -4.94 -25.90 -4.59
CA ALA A 11 -5.37 -25.15 -5.78
C ALA A 11 -6.77 -24.52 -5.65
N GLY A 12 -7.20 -24.20 -4.42
CA GLY A 12 -8.46 -23.48 -4.15
C GLY A 12 -9.65 -24.38 -3.83
N GLU A 13 -9.45 -25.69 -3.69
CA GLU A 13 -10.53 -26.60 -3.27
C GLU A 13 -10.97 -26.35 -1.82
N HIS A 14 -10.00 -26.11 -0.92
CA HIS A 14 -10.26 -25.78 0.47
C HIS A 14 -9.48 -24.53 0.88
N TRP A 15 -10.10 -23.73 1.76
CA TRP A 15 -9.53 -22.49 2.28
C TRP A 15 -9.52 -22.47 3.80
N THR A 16 -8.38 -22.07 4.37
CA THR A 16 -8.19 -21.91 5.82
C THR A 16 -7.94 -20.46 6.14
N ASN A 17 -8.66 -19.90 7.12
CA ASN A 17 -8.34 -18.59 7.65
C ASN A 17 -6.98 -18.64 8.35
N VAL A 18 -6.08 -17.73 7.95
CA VAL A 18 -4.70 -17.65 8.47
C VAL A 18 -4.46 -16.33 9.21
N GLY A 19 -5.51 -15.68 9.71
CA GLY A 19 -5.43 -14.54 10.62
C GLY A 19 -5.81 -13.20 10.03
N LEU A 20 -5.53 -12.14 10.76
CA LEU A 20 -5.92 -10.75 10.49
C LEU A 20 -7.42 -10.54 10.44
N SER A 21 -8.19 -11.27 11.25
CA SER A 21 -9.67 -11.23 11.22
C SER A 21 -10.25 -9.87 11.59
N ASP A 22 -9.57 -9.10 12.45
CA ASP A 22 -10.04 -7.80 12.92
C ASP A 22 -9.64 -6.64 11.99
N SER A 23 -8.92 -6.94 10.91
CA SER A 23 -8.50 -5.93 9.92
C SER A 23 -9.63 -5.47 9.00
N GLU A 24 -10.76 -6.18 8.94
CA GLU A 24 -11.95 -5.98 8.11
C GLU A 24 -11.68 -5.92 6.59
N LYS A 25 -10.78 -5.03 6.15
CA LYS A 25 -10.48 -4.83 4.73
C LYS A 25 -8.99 -5.04 4.47
N ILE A 26 -8.68 -6.07 3.69
CA ILE A 26 -7.36 -6.29 3.12
C ILE A 26 -7.37 -5.76 1.69
N ALA A 27 -6.63 -4.69 1.44
CA ALA A 27 -6.57 -4.04 0.13
C ALA A 27 -5.71 -4.82 -0.86
N ARG A 28 -4.62 -5.43 -0.36
CA ARG A 28 -3.65 -6.12 -1.20
C ARG A 28 -2.95 -7.23 -0.43
N LEU A 29 -2.66 -8.32 -1.14
CA LEU A 29 -1.71 -9.36 -0.72
C LEU A 29 -0.58 -9.45 -1.76
N VAL A 30 0.66 -9.46 -1.29
CA VAL A 30 1.83 -9.68 -2.15
C VAL A 30 2.68 -10.80 -1.55
N VAL A 31 2.89 -11.85 -2.34
CA VAL A 31 3.72 -13.00 -1.98
C VAL A 31 5.12 -12.80 -2.58
N ASP A 32 6.17 -13.04 -1.81
CA ASP A 32 7.53 -13.06 -2.35
C ASP A 32 7.64 -14.18 -3.39
N PRO A 33 7.97 -13.88 -4.67
CA PRO A 33 8.03 -14.87 -5.73
C PRO A 33 9.11 -15.94 -5.51
N ARG A 34 10.05 -15.70 -4.60
CA ARG A 34 11.15 -16.63 -4.26
C ARG A 34 10.89 -17.43 -3.00
N ASN A 35 9.93 -17.02 -2.17
CA ASN A 35 9.57 -17.68 -0.92
C ASN A 35 8.09 -17.47 -0.58
N ALA A 36 7.26 -18.47 -0.89
CA ALA A 36 5.81 -18.40 -0.66
C ALA A 36 5.39 -18.29 0.83
N ASP A 37 6.31 -18.51 1.77
CA ASP A 37 6.05 -18.29 3.19
C ASP A 37 6.17 -16.83 3.61
N VAL A 38 6.77 -15.97 2.75
CA VAL A 38 6.85 -14.53 2.97
C VAL A 38 5.72 -13.84 2.22
N VAL A 39 4.80 -13.22 2.97
CA VAL A 39 3.65 -12.50 2.43
C VAL A 39 3.48 -11.17 3.14
N TYR A 40 3.17 -10.14 2.37
CA TYR A 40 2.73 -8.84 2.88
C TYR A 40 1.22 -8.72 2.72
N ALA A 41 0.53 -8.33 3.80
CA ALA A 41 -0.91 -8.07 3.82
C ALA A 41 -1.16 -6.59 4.13
N CYS A 42 -1.73 -5.90 3.16
CA CYS A 42 -2.04 -4.48 3.22
C CYS A 42 -3.43 -4.31 3.84
N ALA A 43 -3.49 -4.09 5.15
CA ALA A 43 -4.74 -3.93 5.89
C ALA A 43 -5.18 -2.47 5.86
N LEU A 44 -6.22 -2.21 5.07
CA LEU A 44 -6.85 -0.89 4.99
C LEU A 44 -7.65 -0.58 6.26
N GLY A 45 -8.28 -1.59 6.84
CA GLY A 45 -9.02 -1.50 8.09
C GLY A 45 -10.47 -1.06 7.93
N ARG A 46 -11.09 -0.75 9.05
CA ARG A 46 -12.51 -0.36 9.18
C ARG A 46 -12.79 0.99 8.51
N GLU A 47 -13.93 1.10 7.84
CA GLU A 47 -14.31 2.32 7.13
C GLU A 47 -15.00 3.34 8.06
N TRP A 48 -15.78 2.87 9.03
CA TRP A 48 -16.69 3.68 9.84
C TRP A 48 -16.10 4.17 11.18
N GLY A 49 -14.85 3.88 11.45
CA GLY A 49 -14.22 4.27 12.71
C GLY A 49 -12.75 3.95 12.79
N PRO A 50 -12.12 4.31 13.92
CA PRO A 50 -10.73 3.94 14.18
C PRO A 50 -10.59 2.42 14.25
N ASN A 51 -9.42 1.92 13.85
CA ASN A 51 -9.11 0.49 13.89
C ASN A 51 -7.59 0.32 14.07
N GLU A 52 -7.18 -0.25 15.18
CA GLU A 52 -5.75 -0.50 15.45
C GLU A 52 -5.16 -1.58 14.55
N GLU A 53 -5.99 -2.42 13.91
CA GLU A 53 -5.56 -3.45 12.96
C GLU A 53 -5.37 -2.91 11.53
N ARG A 54 -5.20 -1.61 11.36
CA ARG A 54 -4.73 -0.96 10.14
C ARG A 54 -3.21 -1.09 10.01
N GLY A 55 -2.73 -1.01 8.78
CA GLY A 55 -1.30 -0.96 8.47
C GLY A 55 -0.84 -2.07 7.55
N LEU A 56 0.47 -2.23 7.43
CA LEU A 56 1.06 -3.31 6.66
C LEU A 56 1.54 -4.41 7.60
N PHE A 57 1.08 -5.62 7.33
CA PHE A 57 1.48 -6.83 8.05
C PHE A 57 2.38 -7.70 7.18
N LYS A 58 3.28 -8.43 7.81
CA LYS A 58 4.17 -9.40 7.18
C LYS A 58 4.11 -10.72 7.91
N THR A 59 4.05 -11.81 7.17
CA THR A 59 4.36 -13.15 7.65
C THR A 59 5.65 -13.66 7.01
N VAL A 60 6.34 -14.57 7.68
CA VAL A 60 7.51 -15.29 7.18
C VAL A 60 7.36 -16.82 7.36
N ASP A 61 6.18 -17.26 7.76
CA ASP A 61 5.84 -18.64 8.09
C ASP A 61 4.56 -19.13 7.40
N GLY A 62 4.22 -18.50 6.26
CA GLY A 62 3.08 -18.87 5.45
C GLY A 62 1.72 -18.54 6.06
N GLY A 63 1.68 -17.51 6.93
CA GLY A 63 0.45 -17.02 7.55
C GLY A 63 0.16 -17.60 8.93
N LYS A 64 1.07 -18.39 9.52
CA LYS A 64 0.89 -18.90 10.91
C LYS A 64 1.00 -17.79 11.94
N SER A 65 1.82 -16.79 11.68
CA SER A 65 1.91 -15.58 12.47
C SER A 65 2.07 -14.33 11.60
N TRP A 66 1.59 -13.19 12.10
CA TRP A 66 1.66 -11.91 11.42
C TRP A 66 2.30 -10.85 12.32
N LYS A 67 3.24 -10.09 11.76
CA LYS A 67 3.85 -8.93 12.41
C LYS A 67 3.42 -7.66 11.69
N LYS A 68 2.90 -6.68 12.42
CA LYS A 68 2.65 -5.34 11.89
C LYS A 68 3.99 -4.64 11.67
N VAL A 69 4.35 -4.38 10.41
CA VAL A 69 5.68 -3.85 10.01
C VAL A 69 5.64 -2.38 9.63
N LEU A 70 4.46 -1.82 9.30
CA LEU A 70 4.26 -0.39 9.11
C LEU A 70 2.90 0.01 9.69
N TYR A 71 2.94 0.92 10.66
CA TYR A 71 1.76 1.48 11.33
C TYR A 71 1.95 2.98 11.54
N ARG A 72 0.90 3.76 11.35
CA ARG A 72 0.93 5.21 11.58
C ARG A 72 0.00 5.62 12.72
N ASN A 73 -1.27 5.31 12.58
CA ASN A 73 -2.30 5.51 13.61
C ASN A 73 -3.54 4.65 13.26
N ASP A 74 -4.57 4.73 14.08
CA ASP A 74 -5.82 3.98 13.97
C ASP A 74 -6.78 4.48 12.86
N LEU A 75 -6.43 5.58 12.17
CA LEU A 75 -7.16 6.13 11.02
C LEU A 75 -6.44 5.91 9.68
N THR A 76 -5.17 5.46 9.71
CA THR A 76 -4.33 5.31 8.51
C THR A 76 -4.03 3.84 8.26
N GLY A 77 -4.63 3.30 7.21
CA GLY A 77 -4.40 1.92 6.74
C GLY A 77 -3.40 1.84 5.60
N CYS A 78 -3.05 0.61 5.23
CA CYS A 78 -2.29 0.35 4.01
C CYS A 78 -3.27 0.24 2.84
N SER A 79 -3.07 1.02 1.77
CA SER A 79 -3.91 1.01 0.56
C SER A 79 -3.34 0.16 -0.56
N ASP A 80 -2.02 0.05 -0.67
CA ASP A 80 -1.35 -0.82 -1.62
C ASP A 80 0.07 -1.16 -1.16
N VAL A 81 0.62 -2.25 -1.67
CA VAL A 81 1.99 -2.71 -1.42
C VAL A 81 2.51 -3.45 -2.65
N ASP A 82 3.76 -3.23 -2.99
CA ASP A 82 4.47 -4.04 -3.99
C ASP A 82 5.92 -4.26 -3.58
N ILE A 83 6.53 -5.33 -4.11
CA ILE A 83 7.91 -5.72 -3.82
C ILE A 83 8.73 -5.80 -5.10
N ASP A 84 10.01 -5.52 -4.99
CA ASP A 84 10.94 -5.78 -6.07
C ASP A 84 11.03 -7.30 -6.31
N PRO A 85 10.67 -7.79 -7.53
CA PRO A 85 10.64 -9.22 -7.82
C PRO A 85 12.04 -9.87 -7.76
N THR A 86 13.11 -9.08 -7.83
CA THR A 86 14.49 -9.55 -7.78
C THR A 86 15.13 -9.41 -6.39
N ASN A 87 14.54 -8.55 -5.53
CA ASN A 87 15.05 -8.30 -4.18
C ASN A 87 13.91 -8.01 -3.19
N ALA A 88 13.38 -9.01 -2.50
CA ALA A 88 12.30 -8.86 -1.54
C ALA A 88 12.63 -7.99 -0.29
N ASN A 89 13.86 -7.51 -0.16
CA ASN A 89 14.18 -6.49 0.85
C ASN A 89 13.68 -5.11 0.44
N ILE A 90 13.44 -4.88 -0.86
CA ILE A 90 12.90 -3.62 -1.37
C ILE A 90 11.38 -3.74 -1.45
N VAL A 91 10.71 -2.95 -0.62
CA VAL A 91 9.24 -2.94 -0.51
C VAL A 91 8.75 -1.51 -0.60
N TYR A 92 7.69 -1.29 -1.37
CA TYR A 92 6.97 -0.02 -1.45
C TYR A 92 5.58 -0.18 -0.87
N ALA A 93 5.12 0.80 -0.10
CA ALA A 93 3.79 0.80 0.49
C ALA A 93 3.12 2.17 0.38
N GLY A 94 1.85 2.18 0.02
CA GLY A 94 0.96 3.33 0.13
C GLY A 94 0.18 3.27 1.44
N MET A 95 0.32 4.30 2.27
CA MET A 95 -0.50 4.48 3.46
C MET A 95 -1.59 5.50 3.19
N PHE A 96 -2.80 5.25 3.69
CA PHE A 96 -3.97 6.05 3.39
C PHE A 96 -4.81 6.31 4.64
N THR A 97 -4.93 7.58 5.00
CA THR A 97 -5.83 8.05 6.07
C THR A 97 -7.22 8.21 5.50
N PHE A 98 -8.21 7.53 6.08
CA PHE A 98 -9.58 7.64 5.63
C PHE A 98 -10.58 7.28 6.73
N ARG A 99 -11.75 7.89 6.64
CA ARG A 99 -12.90 7.57 7.48
C ARG A 99 -14.20 7.97 6.80
N ARG A 100 -15.22 7.13 6.91
CA ARG A 100 -16.58 7.47 6.53
C ARG A 100 -17.39 7.87 7.75
N TRP A 101 -18.09 8.99 7.63
CA TRP A 101 -19.11 9.48 8.54
C TRP A 101 -20.47 9.38 7.85
N ALA A 102 -21.58 9.45 8.59
CA ALA A 102 -22.91 9.40 8.00
C ALA A 102 -23.17 10.51 6.96
N TRP A 103 -22.50 11.64 7.10
CA TRP A 103 -22.68 12.86 6.28
C TRP A 103 -21.43 13.34 5.56
N TYR A 104 -20.29 12.69 5.77
CA TYR A 104 -18.98 13.14 5.25
C TYR A 104 -18.05 11.96 5.04
N THR A 105 -17.15 12.10 4.10
CA THR A 105 -16.05 11.15 3.85
C THR A 105 -14.73 11.89 3.99
N GLU A 106 -13.91 11.47 4.92
CA GLU A 106 -12.52 11.91 5.05
C GLU A 106 -11.67 11.04 4.13
N SER A 107 -10.93 11.66 3.22
CA SER A 107 -10.08 10.99 2.25
C SER A 107 -8.77 11.75 2.15
N GLY A 108 -7.66 11.05 2.40
CA GLY A 108 -6.36 11.67 2.56
C GLY A 108 -6.14 12.25 3.96
N GLY A 109 -4.89 12.61 4.24
CA GLY A 109 -4.50 13.20 5.52
C GLY A 109 -2.99 13.28 5.69
N GLY A 110 -2.51 13.88 6.77
CA GLY A 110 -1.08 14.09 7.00
C GLY A 110 -0.24 12.81 7.10
N GLU A 111 -0.86 11.68 7.41
CA GLU A 111 -0.20 10.38 7.46
C GLU A 111 -0.34 9.56 6.17
N THR A 112 -1.12 10.05 5.20
CA THR A 112 -1.15 9.49 3.85
C THR A 112 0.17 9.77 3.15
N ALA A 113 0.90 8.71 2.78
CA ALA A 113 2.19 8.85 2.13
C ALA A 113 2.66 7.55 1.47
N VAL A 114 3.60 7.69 0.55
CA VAL A 114 4.38 6.59 -0.01
C VAL A 114 5.57 6.31 0.91
N TYR A 115 5.79 5.03 1.19
CA TYR A 115 6.90 4.54 2.00
C TYR A 115 7.72 3.53 1.22
N LYS A 116 9.03 3.49 1.52
CA LYS A 116 9.96 2.49 0.98
C LYS A 116 10.76 1.86 2.11
N SER A 117 10.93 0.54 2.04
CA SER A 117 11.85 -0.23 2.87
C SER A 117 12.98 -0.80 2.01
N PHE A 118 14.16 -0.93 2.60
CA PHE A 118 15.33 -1.58 2.02
C PHE A 118 15.74 -2.88 2.77
N ASP A 119 15.01 -3.24 3.81
CA ASP A 119 15.30 -4.33 4.74
C ASP A 119 14.10 -5.27 4.97
N GLY A 120 13.24 -5.37 3.94
CA GLY A 120 12.09 -6.25 3.97
C GLY A 120 11.01 -5.82 4.98
N GLY A 121 10.90 -4.53 5.23
CA GLY A 121 9.89 -3.95 6.12
C GLY A 121 10.31 -3.81 7.57
N ALA A 122 11.60 -4.00 7.90
CA ALA A 122 12.07 -3.77 9.27
C ALA A 122 12.13 -2.27 9.60
N THR A 123 12.55 -1.45 8.62
CA THR A 123 12.53 0.02 8.69
C THR A 123 11.91 0.64 7.43
N TRP A 124 11.40 1.87 7.55
CA TRP A 124 10.68 2.56 6.48
C TRP A 124 11.11 4.00 6.33
N THR A 125 11.34 4.41 5.10
CA THR A 125 11.58 5.79 4.69
C THR A 125 10.32 6.35 4.04
N ARG A 126 9.84 7.50 4.51
CA ARG A 126 8.75 8.25 3.87
C ARG A 126 9.28 8.96 2.62
N LEU A 127 8.59 8.81 1.48
CA LEU A 127 9.01 9.38 0.20
C LEU A 127 8.18 10.59 -0.22
N SER A 128 6.95 10.76 0.28
CA SER A 128 6.05 11.88 -0.06
C SER A 128 5.62 12.66 1.18
N GLY A 129 5.11 13.87 0.98
CA GLY A 129 4.67 14.77 2.05
C GLY A 129 5.58 16.00 2.19
N PRO A 130 5.42 16.84 3.23
CA PRO A 130 6.07 18.16 3.33
C PRO A 130 7.59 18.15 3.19
N GLU A 131 8.24 17.08 3.61
CA GLU A 131 9.70 16.91 3.52
C GLU A 131 10.15 16.26 2.19
N ALA A 132 9.22 15.97 1.27
CA ALA A 132 9.57 15.36 -0.01
C ALA A 132 10.38 16.34 -0.87
N ASP A 133 11.53 15.88 -1.33
CA ASP A 133 12.47 16.66 -2.16
C ASP A 133 12.83 15.99 -3.48
N ARG A 134 12.19 14.84 -3.79
CA ARG A 134 12.56 13.94 -4.88
C ARG A 134 11.50 13.78 -5.96
N GLY A 135 10.51 14.70 -6.01
CA GLY A 135 9.52 14.78 -7.08
C GLY A 135 8.16 14.11 -6.81
N LEU A 136 7.97 13.42 -5.67
CA LEU A 136 6.64 13.05 -5.18
C LEU A 136 5.94 14.24 -4.53
N PRO A 137 4.60 14.22 -4.41
CA PRO A 137 3.84 15.32 -3.83
C PRO A 137 4.29 15.72 -2.44
N LYS A 138 4.32 17.04 -2.21
CA LYS A 138 4.54 17.66 -0.90
C LYS A 138 3.23 17.89 -0.15
N GLY A 139 2.16 18.13 -0.89
CA GLY A 139 0.81 18.34 -0.39
C GLY A 139 0.12 17.05 0.01
N LEU A 140 -1.18 17.19 0.28
CA LEU A 140 -2.04 16.06 0.62
C LEU A 140 -2.23 15.14 -0.59
N MET A 141 -2.15 13.86 -0.32
CA MET A 141 -2.48 12.79 -1.24
C MET A 141 -3.74 12.07 -0.77
N ASP A 142 -4.52 11.56 -1.70
CA ASP A 142 -5.61 10.63 -1.46
C ASP A 142 -5.08 9.17 -1.49
N ARG A 143 -5.95 8.19 -1.68
CA ARG A 143 -5.58 6.78 -1.76
C ARG A 143 -4.44 6.56 -2.74
N ILE A 144 -3.46 5.78 -2.31
CA ILE A 144 -2.23 5.54 -3.05
C ILE A 144 -2.23 4.12 -3.63
N GLY A 145 -1.90 4.01 -4.92
CA GLY A 145 -1.48 2.77 -5.56
C GLY A 145 0.01 2.81 -5.89
N VAL A 146 0.68 1.67 -5.77
CA VAL A 146 2.10 1.50 -6.11
C VAL A 146 2.29 0.28 -7.00
N ALA A 147 3.21 0.36 -7.96
CA ALA A 147 3.59 -0.78 -8.78
C ALA A 147 5.07 -0.76 -9.15
N VAL A 148 5.73 -1.89 -8.96
CA VAL A 148 7.11 -2.13 -9.38
C VAL A 148 7.09 -2.92 -10.69
N SER A 149 7.80 -2.45 -11.71
CA SER A 149 7.90 -3.15 -12.99
C SER A 149 8.60 -4.49 -12.83
N ARG A 150 7.92 -5.56 -13.26
CA ARG A 150 8.46 -6.94 -13.15
C ARG A 150 9.69 -7.16 -14.02
N SER A 151 9.75 -6.52 -15.19
CA SER A 151 10.86 -6.62 -16.15
C SER A 151 12.02 -5.67 -15.87
N SER A 152 11.75 -4.58 -15.13
CA SER A 152 12.72 -3.51 -14.84
C SER A 152 12.45 -2.94 -13.45
N PRO A 153 12.90 -3.59 -12.36
CA PRO A 153 12.50 -3.23 -10.98
C PRO A 153 12.90 -1.82 -10.53
N ASN A 154 13.82 -1.15 -11.23
CA ASN A 154 14.11 0.27 -11.01
C ASN A 154 12.96 1.19 -11.47
N VAL A 155 12.07 0.69 -12.33
CA VAL A 155 10.89 1.43 -12.78
C VAL A 155 9.76 1.19 -11.79
N VAL A 156 9.33 2.27 -11.14
CA VAL A 156 8.27 2.25 -10.13
C VAL A 156 7.24 3.32 -10.47
N TYR A 157 5.98 2.99 -10.31
CA TYR A 157 4.88 3.94 -10.49
C TYR A 157 4.13 4.17 -9.17
N VAL A 158 3.64 5.38 -9.01
CA VAL A 158 2.72 5.79 -7.94
C VAL A 158 1.53 6.50 -8.57
N ILE A 159 0.33 6.10 -8.20
CA ILE A 159 -0.92 6.79 -8.55
C ILE A 159 -1.61 7.28 -7.28
N SER A 160 -2.09 8.52 -7.28
CA SER A 160 -2.87 9.14 -6.20
C SER A 160 -3.51 10.42 -6.70
N GLU A 161 -4.67 10.78 -6.19
CA GLU A 161 -5.22 12.12 -6.40
C GLU A 161 -4.48 13.14 -5.55
N THR A 162 -4.19 14.30 -6.14
CA THR A 162 -3.70 15.48 -5.43
C THR A 162 -4.48 16.72 -5.89
N THR A 163 -4.33 17.83 -5.20
CA THR A 163 -5.03 19.07 -5.58
C THR A 163 -4.55 19.58 -6.94
N ASP A 164 -3.24 19.65 -7.16
CA ASP A 164 -2.63 20.24 -8.36
C ASP A 164 -1.22 19.72 -8.71
N GLU A 165 -0.68 18.78 -7.91
CA GLU A 165 0.69 18.28 -8.10
C GLU A 165 0.79 17.15 -9.15
N GLY A 166 -0.30 16.46 -9.46
CA GLY A 166 -0.37 15.38 -10.44
C GLY A 166 -1.27 14.23 -10.01
N GLU A 167 -1.34 13.18 -10.85
CA GLU A 167 -2.12 11.96 -10.61
C GLU A 167 -1.26 10.70 -10.73
N LEU A 168 -0.23 10.73 -11.56
CA LEU A 168 0.65 9.60 -11.82
C LEU A 168 2.11 10.04 -11.84
N TRP A 169 2.93 9.35 -11.08
CA TRP A 169 4.38 9.54 -11.00
C TRP A 169 5.11 8.29 -11.40
N ARG A 170 6.29 8.48 -11.96
CA ARG A 170 7.22 7.42 -12.34
C ARG A 170 8.62 7.71 -11.79
N SER A 171 9.27 6.67 -11.31
CA SER A 171 10.70 6.62 -11.04
C SER A 171 11.37 5.65 -12.02
N ASP A 172 12.58 5.96 -12.48
CA ASP A 172 13.44 5.07 -13.27
C ASP A 172 14.68 4.61 -12.49
N ASP A 173 14.80 5.02 -11.23
CA ASP A 173 15.97 4.80 -10.36
C ASP A 173 15.60 4.12 -9.02
N GLY A 174 14.50 3.36 -9.01
CA GLY A 174 14.07 2.65 -7.82
C GLY A 174 13.53 3.57 -6.72
N GLY A 175 12.93 4.70 -7.09
CA GLY A 175 12.30 5.63 -6.13
C GLY A 175 13.27 6.61 -5.49
N VAL A 176 14.46 6.81 -6.08
CA VAL A 176 15.39 7.86 -5.65
C VAL A 176 14.91 9.22 -6.15
N SER A 177 14.40 9.28 -7.39
CA SER A 177 13.76 10.47 -7.95
C SER A 177 12.48 10.12 -8.69
N TRP A 178 11.58 11.09 -8.85
CA TRP A 178 10.26 10.91 -9.42
C TRP A 178 9.90 12.01 -10.39
N GLN A 179 9.17 11.65 -11.45
CA GLN A 179 8.65 12.57 -12.46
C GLN A 179 7.13 12.41 -12.53
N THR A 180 6.41 13.53 -12.59
CA THR A 180 4.98 13.52 -12.89
C THR A 180 4.80 13.14 -14.36
N VAL A 181 4.11 12.04 -14.64
CA VAL A 181 3.82 11.56 -16.00
C VAL A 181 2.39 11.85 -16.44
N SER A 182 1.48 12.10 -15.51
CA SER A 182 0.12 12.54 -15.83
C SER A 182 -0.44 13.46 -14.74
N ARG A 183 -1.25 14.43 -15.20
CA ARG A 183 -2.09 15.30 -14.37
C ARG A 183 -3.56 15.14 -14.73
N ASP A 184 -3.90 14.14 -15.55
CA ASP A 184 -5.27 13.89 -15.99
C ASP A 184 -6.02 13.11 -14.88
N ARG A 185 -6.97 13.78 -14.24
CA ARG A 185 -7.81 13.20 -13.18
C ARG A 185 -8.69 12.04 -13.66
N ASN A 186 -8.90 11.89 -14.96
CA ASN A 186 -9.69 10.80 -15.49
C ASN A 186 -9.03 9.43 -15.31
N ILE A 187 -7.70 9.36 -15.12
CA ILE A 187 -7.00 8.10 -14.85
C ILE A 187 -7.19 7.60 -13.41
N ASN A 188 -7.68 8.47 -12.51
CA ASN A 188 -7.90 8.17 -11.08
C ASN A 188 -9.25 8.73 -10.61
N PHE A 189 -10.33 8.44 -11.33
CA PHE A 189 -11.63 9.13 -11.23
C PHE A 189 -12.35 8.95 -9.89
N ARG A 190 -12.07 7.89 -9.12
CA ARG A 190 -12.72 7.62 -7.82
C ARG A 190 -11.70 7.12 -6.79
N PRO A 191 -10.73 7.95 -6.41
CA PRO A 191 -9.55 7.53 -5.66
C PRO A 191 -9.87 6.94 -4.29
N PHE A 192 -10.91 7.43 -3.59
CA PHE A 192 -11.35 6.84 -2.32
C PHE A 192 -11.60 5.32 -2.43
N TYR A 193 -12.16 4.88 -3.56
CA TYR A 193 -12.49 3.46 -3.78
C TYR A 193 -11.39 2.71 -4.53
N TYR A 194 -10.75 3.36 -5.49
CA TYR A 194 -9.81 2.75 -6.42
C TYR A 194 -8.60 3.65 -6.63
N ALA A 195 -7.42 3.13 -6.38
CA ALA A 195 -6.14 3.69 -6.81
C ALA A 195 -5.25 2.49 -7.11
N ASP A 196 -5.56 1.78 -8.21
CA ASP A 196 -4.95 0.50 -8.55
C ASP A 196 -4.13 0.66 -9.83
N ILE A 197 -2.88 0.23 -9.79
CA ILE A 197 -1.96 0.29 -10.91
C ILE A 197 -1.24 -1.05 -11.04
N ARG A 198 -1.01 -1.48 -12.29
CA ARG A 198 -0.24 -2.68 -12.64
C ARG A 198 0.73 -2.38 -13.76
N VAL A 199 1.95 -2.93 -13.68
CA VAL A 199 3.02 -2.73 -14.66
C VAL A 199 3.70 -4.07 -14.96
#